data_a179bae7b146c7e6d8a976b3d0652d53
#
_entry.id   a179bae7b146c7e6d8a976b3d0652d53
#
_cell.length_a   1.000
_cell.length_b   1.000
_cell.length_c   1.000
_cell.angle_alpha   90.00
_cell.angle_beta   90.00
_cell.angle_gamma   90.00
#
_symmetry.space_group_name_H-M   'P 1'
#
loop_
_entity.id
_entity.type
_entity.pdbx_description
1 polymer ?
#
loop_
_entity_poly.entity_id
_entity_poly.type
_entity_poly.pdbx_seq_one_letter_code
_entity_poly.pdbx_strand_id
1 'polypeptide(L)'
;MAAPQHPFELYAIDSLFNDEQLAMRDSVRKFVDDRIKPHVGQWFEDGEFPARELAKEIGQMGMFGMHLEGYGCAGTDATSYGLACLELEAGDSGLRSFVSVQGSLAMFAIWKFGSEEQKQEWLPRMAAGEALGCFGLTEADAGSNPSEMRTNAKRDGDDWILNGSKMWITNGNIADVAI
;
A
#
# COMPACT_ATOMS: atom_id res chain seq x y z
N MET A 1 13.51 -26.12 -25.44
CA MET A 1 13.33 -24.68 -25.47
C MET A 1 13.35 -24.21 -24.04
N ALA A 2 14.17 -23.23 -23.70
CA ALA A 2 14.12 -22.62 -22.35
C ALA A 2 12.73 -22.05 -22.12
N ALA A 3 12.26 -22.09 -20.86
CA ALA A 3 11.01 -21.45 -20.46
C ALA A 3 11.04 -19.95 -20.86
N PRO A 4 9.90 -19.32 -21.15
CA PRO A 4 9.87 -17.90 -21.43
C PRO A 4 10.47 -17.14 -20.26
N GLN A 5 11.52 -16.42 -20.57
CA GLN A 5 12.26 -15.64 -19.61
C GLN A 5 11.39 -14.48 -19.10
N HIS A 6 11.62 -14.10 -17.86
CA HIS A 6 10.98 -12.90 -17.30
C HIS A 6 11.25 -11.69 -18.24
N PRO A 7 10.29 -10.77 -18.46
CA PRO A 7 10.48 -9.63 -19.37
C PRO A 7 11.77 -8.83 -19.16
N PHE A 8 12.26 -8.77 -17.93
CA PHE A 8 13.52 -8.10 -17.58
C PHE A 8 14.77 -8.77 -18.18
N GLU A 9 14.75 -10.08 -18.44
CA GLU A 9 15.88 -10.78 -19.01
C GLU A 9 16.12 -10.41 -20.47
N LEU A 10 15.07 -9.99 -21.20
CA LEU A 10 15.16 -9.55 -22.58
C LEU A 10 16.01 -8.28 -22.75
N TYR A 11 16.02 -7.41 -21.74
CA TYR A 11 16.73 -6.13 -21.75
C TYR A 11 17.93 -6.09 -20.82
N ALA A 12 18.25 -7.21 -20.16
CA ALA A 12 19.29 -7.29 -19.13
C ALA A 12 19.16 -6.23 -18.03
N ILE A 13 17.91 -5.88 -17.69
CA ILE A 13 17.60 -4.80 -16.72
C ILE A 13 18.19 -5.12 -15.35
N ASP A 14 18.32 -6.38 -15.00
CA ASP A 14 18.92 -6.82 -13.72
C ASP A 14 20.34 -6.28 -13.51
N SER A 15 21.07 -5.99 -14.59
CA SER A 15 22.40 -5.38 -14.51
C SER A 15 22.40 -3.93 -13.97
N LEU A 16 21.23 -3.31 -13.87
CA LEU A 16 21.06 -1.95 -13.32
C LEU A 16 20.83 -1.95 -11.80
N PHE A 17 20.59 -3.10 -11.20
CA PHE A 17 20.26 -3.24 -9.80
C PHE A 17 21.42 -3.85 -9.02
N ASN A 18 21.54 -3.47 -7.74
CA ASN A 18 22.48 -4.11 -6.84
C ASN A 18 21.92 -5.41 -6.25
N ASP A 19 22.78 -6.20 -5.60
CA ASP A 19 22.42 -7.51 -5.06
C ASP A 19 21.29 -7.44 -4.01
N GLU A 20 21.25 -6.38 -3.22
CA GLU A 20 20.22 -6.17 -2.18
C GLU A 20 18.84 -5.90 -2.82
N GLN A 21 18.79 -5.05 -3.84
CA GLN A 21 17.57 -4.77 -4.60
C GLN A 21 17.05 -6.03 -5.29
N LEU A 22 17.94 -6.83 -5.88
CA LEU A 22 17.58 -8.10 -6.52
C LEU A 22 17.06 -9.11 -5.51
N ALA A 23 17.74 -9.27 -4.37
CA ALA A 23 17.32 -10.20 -3.32
C ALA A 23 15.93 -9.81 -2.73
N MET A 24 15.68 -8.52 -2.55
CA MET A 24 14.40 -8.02 -2.10
C MET A 24 13.30 -8.30 -3.15
N ARG A 25 13.54 -7.97 -4.42
CA ARG A 25 12.63 -8.28 -5.54
C ARG A 25 12.28 -9.77 -5.58
N ASP A 26 13.28 -10.64 -5.50
CA ASP A 26 13.09 -12.08 -5.58
C ASP A 26 12.30 -12.63 -4.37
N SER A 27 12.46 -12.01 -3.20
CA SER A 27 11.65 -12.32 -2.02
C SER A 27 10.18 -11.96 -2.22
N VAL A 28 9.88 -10.77 -2.79
CA VAL A 28 8.51 -10.35 -3.10
C VAL A 28 7.92 -11.23 -4.20
N ARG A 29 8.68 -11.53 -5.25
CA ARG A 29 8.26 -12.47 -6.32
C ARG A 29 7.85 -13.82 -5.74
N LYS A 30 8.70 -14.38 -4.88
CA LYS A 30 8.40 -15.65 -4.23
C LYS A 30 7.11 -15.60 -3.42
N PHE A 31 6.90 -14.54 -2.64
CA PHE A 31 5.66 -14.34 -1.90
C PHE A 31 4.45 -14.30 -2.84
N VAL A 32 4.54 -13.55 -3.94
CA VAL A 32 3.48 -13.43 -4.94
C VAL A 32 3.19 -14.77 -5.60
N ASP A 33 4.22 -15.51 -5.99
CA ASP A 33 4.08 -16.82 -6.64
C ASP A 33 3.45 -17.87 -5.70
N ASP A 34 3.84 -17.88 -4.42
CA ASP A 34 3.41 -18.88 -3.45
C ASP A 34 2.06 -18.55 -2.80
N ARG A 35 1.78 -17.26 -2.53
CA ARG A 35 0.66 -16.84 -1.68
C ARG A 35 -0.48 -16.15 -2.44
N ILE A 36 -0.19 -15.55 -3.59
CA ILE A 36 -1.17 -14.70 -4.31
C ILE A 36 -1.68 -15.42 -5.56
N LYS A 37 -0.80 -15.72 -6.51
CA LYS A 37 -1.20 -16.30 -7.82
C LYS A 37 -2.07 -17.54 -7.72
N PRO A 38 -1.84 -18.49 -6.79
CA PRO A 38 -2.68 -19.67 -6.68
C PRO A 38 -4.13 -19.38 -6.25
N HIS A 39 -4.38 -18.22 -5.65
CA HIS A 39 -5.66 -17.88 -5.02
C HIS A 39 -6.40 -16.72 -5.70
N VAL A 40 -5.69 -15.88 -6.46
CA VAL A 40 -6.25 -14.63 -7.01
C VAL A 40 -7.50 -14.86 -7.88
N GLY A 41 -7.56 -15.95 -8.63
CA GLY A 41 -8.73 -16.28 -9.44
C GLY A 41 -9.99 -16.53 -8.59
N GLN A 42 -9.83 -17.25 -7.46
CA GLN A 42 -10.94 -17.48 -6.54
C GLN A 42 -11.37 -16.20 -5.83
N TRP A 43 -10.41 -15.38 -5.36
CA TRP A 43 -10.72 -14.08 -4.74
C TRP A 43 -11.46 -13.13 -5.68
N PHE A 44 -11.12 -13.18 -6.98
CA PHE A 44 -11.83 -12.41 -7.99
C PHE A 44 -13.29 -12.86 -8.14
N GLU A 45 -13.54 -14.17 -8.19
CA GLU A 45 -14.91 -14.72 -8.28
C GLU A 45 -15.73 -14.43 -7.02
N ASP A 46 -15.09 -14.51 -5.84
CA ASP A 46 -15.74 -14.23 -4.56
C ASP A 46 -15.95 -12.71 -4.33
N GLY A 47 -15.23 -11.85 -5.07
CA GLY A 47 -15.23 -10.40 -4.89
C GLY A 47 -14.58 -9.95 -3.58
N GLU A 48 -13.76 -10.81 -2.97
CA GLU A 48 -13.16 -10.59 -1.66
C GLU A 48 -11.79 -11.28 -1.56
N PHE A 49 -10.83 -10.68 -0.88
CA PHE A 49 -9.54 -11.29 -0.56
C PHE A 49 -9.24 -11.15 0.94
N PRO A 50 -8.38 -12.02 1.53
CA PRO A 50 -8.12 -12.05 2.97
C PRO A 50 -7.19 -10.89 3.41
N ALA A 51 -7.67 -9.65 3.29
CA ALA A 51 -6.89 -8.43 3.46
C ALA A 51 -6.14 -8.37 4.79
N ARG A 52 -6.81 -8.72 5.90
CA ARG A 52 -6.22 -8.66 7.25
C ARG A 52 -5.13 -9.71 7.48
N GLU A 53 -5.24 -10.87 6.85
CA GLU A 53 -4.22 -11.93 6.93
C GLU A 53 -3.01 -11.55 6.10
N LEU A 54 -3.24 -11.17 4.85
CA LEU A 54 -2.18 -10.72 3.94
C LEU A 54 -1.47 -9.47 4.46
N ALA A 55 -2.17 -8.54 5.12
CA ALA A 55 -1.56 -7.37 5.72
C ALA A 55 -0.46 -7.75 6.72
N LYS A 56 -0.68 -8.76 7.56
CA LYS A 56 0.34 -9.21 8.52
C LYS A 56 1.54 -9.84 7.84
N GLU A 57 1.33 -10.66 6.82
CA GLU A 57 2.41 -11.28 6.04
C GLU A 57 3.24 -10.19 5.32
N ILE A 58 2.57 -9.24 4.66
CA ILE A 58 3.17 -8.11 3.96
C ILE A 58 3.93 -7.19 4.92
N GLY A 59 3.35 -6.91 6.10
CA GLY A 59 4.00 -6.13 7.16
C GLY A 59 5.28 -6.81 7.69
N GLN A 60 5.25 -8.13 7.91
CA GLN A 60 6.43 -8.91 8.32
C GLN A 60 7.56 -8.87 7.28
N MET A 61 7.23 -8.71 6.02
CA MET A 61 8.19 -8.51 4.93
C MET A 61 8.69 -7.06 4.82
N GLY A 62 8.18 -6.13 5.65
CA GLY A 62 8.55 -4.72 5.62
C GLY A 62 8.04 -3.95 4.40
N MET A 63 7.01 -4.45 3.70
CA MET A 63 6.53 -3.84 2.46
C MET A 63 5.62 -2.62 2.68
N PHE A 64 5.04 -2.44 3.89
CA PHE A 64 4.26 -1.24 4.18
C PHE A 64 5.16 -0.07 4.56
N GLY A 65 5.03 1.02 3.83
CA GLY A 65 5.84 2.21 4.06
C GLY A 65 7.33 2.02 3.81
N MET A 66 7.73 1.14 2.87
CA MET A 66 9.12 0.80 2.58
C MET A 66 10.07 2.00 2.47
N HIS A 67 9.58 3.10 1.89
CA HIS A 67 10.34 4.34 1.65
C HIS A 67 10.32 5.31 2.83
N LEU A 68 9.65 4.97 3.95
CA LEU A 68 9.58 5.80 5.14
C LEU A 68 10.68 5.41 6.13
N GLU A 69 11.21 6.40 6.82
CA GLU A 69 12.24 6.21 7.85
C GLU A 69 11.64 6.20 9.26
N GLY A 70 12.12 5.29 10.10
CA GLY A 70 11.66 5.17 11.48
C GLY A 70 10.32 4.42 11.62
N TYR A 71 9.80 4.36 12.83
CA TYR A 71 8.49 3.80 13.19
C TYR A 71 8.24 2.36 12.70
N GLY A 72 9.31 1.56 12.57
CA GLY A 72 9.23 0.18 12.08
C GLY A 72 9.19 0.04 10.56
N CYS A 73 9.31 1.13 9.81
CA CYS A 73 9.41 1.12 8.35
C CYS A 73 10.84 0.77 7.90
N ALA A 74 10.97 0.19 6.70
CA ALA A 74 12.24 -0.34 6.20
C ALA A 74 13.24 0.74 5.74
N GLY A 75 12.81 1.94 5.36
CA GLY A 75 13.67 3.03 4.90
C GLY A 75 14.40 2.72 3.59
N THR A 76 13.80 1.97 2.68
CA THR A 76 14.42 1.56 1.42
C THR A 76 14.40 2.68 0.38
N ASP A 77 15.25 2.55 -0.64
CA ASP A 77 15.27 3.47 -1.77
C ASP A 77 14.03 3.30 -2.71
N ALA A 78 13.83 4.29 -3.58
CA ALA A 78 12.71 4.30 -4.51
C ALA A 78 12.76 3.15 -5.54
N THR A 79 13.96 2.68 -5.90
CA THR A 79 14.14 1.56 -6.83
C THR A 79 13.64 0.26 -6.19
N SER A 80 14.02 -0.01 -4.95
CA SER A 80 13.53 -1.15 -4.18
C SER A 80 12.00 -1.14 -4.07
N TYR A 81 11.41 0.01 -3.73
CA TYR A 81 9.96 0.15 -3.70
C TYR A 81 9.32 -0.11 -5.07
N GLY A 82 9.90 0.42 -6.14
CA GLY A 82 9.43 0.19 -7.51
C GLY A 82 9.46 -1.29 -7.90
N LEU A 83 10.54 -2.01 -7.56
CA LEU A 83 10.68 -3.44 -7.80
C LEU A 83 9.66 -4.26 -7.01
N ALA A 84 9.41 -3.92 -5.75
CA ALA A 84 8.36 -4.56 -4.95
C ALA A 84 6.97 -4.35 -5.57
N CYS A 85 6.64 -3.12 -5.95
CA CYS A 85 5.38 -2.80 -6.63
C CYS A 85 5.20 -3.57 -7.94
N LEU A 86 6.27 -3.75 -8.70
CA LEU A 86 6.24 -4.49 -9.96
C LEU A 86 5.90 -5.96 -9.76
N GLU A 87 6.50 -6.61 -8.77
CA GLU A 87 6.20 -8.02 -8.47
C GLU A 87 4.78 -8.20 -7.90
N LEU A 88 4.33 -7.27 -7.05
CA LEU A 88 2.94 -7.27 -6.56
C LEU A 88 1.94 -7.09 -7.71
N GLU A 89 2.20 -6.15 -8.63
CA GLU A 89 1.36 -5.91 -9.82
C GLU A 89 1.30 -7.13 -10.74
N ALA A 90 2.42 -7.87 -10.88
CA ALA A 90 2.46 -9.11 -11.66
C ALA A 90 1.62 -10.23 -11.05
N GLY A 91 1.29 -10.14 -9.77
CA GLY A 91 0.36 -11.03 -9.09
C GLY A 91 -1.09 -10.57 -9.21
N ASP A 92 -1.35 -9.35 -8.74
CA ASP A 92 -2.67 -8.72 -8.72
C ASP A 92 -2.57 -7.21 -8.53
N SER A 93 -3.23 -6.44 -9.41
CA SER A 93 -3.24 -4.97 -9.34
C SER A 93 -3.94 -4.43 -8.08
N GLY A 94 -4.95 -5.13 -7.59
CA GLY A 94 -5.65 -4.76 -6.35
C GLY A 94 -4.75 -4.89 -5.14
N LEU A 95 -3.96 -5.98 -5.09
CA LEU A 95 -2.96 -6.18 -4.03
C LEU A 95 -1.87 -5.10 -4.06
N ARG A 96 -1.34 -4.78 -5.25
CA ARG A 96 -0.38 -3.69 -5.40
C ARG A 96 -1.00 -2.37 -4.92
N SER A 97 -2.25 -2.08 -5.30
CA SER A 97 -2.97 -0.90 -4.84
C SER A 97 -3.16 -0.88 -3.32
N PHE A 98 -3.50 -2.03 -2.72
CA PHE A 98 -3.60 -2.21 -1.27
C PHE A 98 -2.30 -1.78 -0.55
N VAL A 99 -1.15 -2.29 -1.01
CA VAL A 99 0.16 -1.96 -0.42
C VAL A 99 0.51 -0.48 -0.63
N SER A 100 0.26 0.07 -1.82
CA SER A 100 0.62 1.46 -2.12
C SER A 100 -0.27 2.47 -1.41
N VAL A 101 -1.56 2.22 -1.26
CA VAL A 101 -2.46 3.10 -0.50
C VAL A 101 -2.08 3.10 0.99
N GLN A 102 -1.79 1.94 1.55
CA GLN A 102 -1.31 1.83 2.92
C GLN A 102 -0.04 2.66 3.14
N GLY A 103 1.02 2.40 2.35
CA GLY A 103 2.34 2.98 2.56
C GLY A 103 2.50 4.40 2.03
N SER A 104 2.12 4.62 0.76
CA SER A 104 2.44 5.87 0.05
C SER A 104 1.39 6.98 0.23
N LEU A 105 0.19 6.65 0.69
CA LEU A 105 -0.87 7.62 0.94
C LEU A 105 -1.14 7.74 2.45
N ALA A 106 -1.68 6.69 3.09
CA ALA A 106 -2.10 6.79 4.49
C ALA A 106 -0.90 6.97 5.44
N MET A 107 0.08 6.05 5.40
CA MET A 107 1.26 6.16 6.26
C MET A 107 2.09 7.40 5.95
N PHE A 108 2.29 7.72 4.67
CA PHE A 108 3.05 8.91 4.27
C PHE A 108 2.43 10.19 4.80
N ALA A 109 1.11 10.34 4.75
CA ALA A 109 0.42 11.53 5.27
C ALA A 109 0.63 11.69 6.78
N ILE A 110 0.50 10.61 7.55
CA ILE A 110 0.75 10.61 9.00
C ILE A 110 2.25 10.92 9.25
N TRP A 111 3.15 10.25 8.54
CA TRP A 111 4.60 10.43 8.69
C TRP A 111 5.03 11.88 8.42
N LYS A 112 4.46 12.50 7.38
CA LYS A 112 4.83 13.84 6.93
C LYS A 112 4.20 14.95 7.76
N PHE A 113 2.93 14.79 8.15
CA PHE A 113 2.10 15.87 8.67
C PHE A 113 1.52 15.60 10.07
N GLY A 114 1.56 14.36 10.54
CA GLY A 114 1.06 14.00 11.85
C GLY A 114 1.91 14.56 12.98
N SER A 115 1.30 14.72 14.16
CA SER A 115 2.05 14.98 15.40
C SER A 115 2.90 13.76 15.77
N GLU A 116 3.87 13.95 16.70
CA GLU A 116 4.71 12.82 17.13
C GLU A 116 3.88 11.73 17.81
N GLU A 117 2.85 12.11 18.58
CA GLU A 117 1.93 11.18 19.21
C GLU A 117 1.17 10.36 18.16
N GLN A 118 0.66 11.00 17.11
CA GLN A 118 -0.01 10.30 16.00
C GLN A 118 0.92 9.35 15.25
N LYS A 119 2.17 9.76 15.02
CA LYS A 119 3.17 8.90 14.37
C LYS A 119 3.48 7.67 15.20
N GLN A 120 3.71 7.83 16.50
CA GLN A 120 4.00 6.74 17.42
C GLN A 120 2.81 5.79 17.61
N GLU A 121 1.59 6.31 17.56
CA GLU A 121 0.38 5.52 17.68
C GLU A 121 0.12 4.67 16.43
N TRP A 122 0.22 5.28 15.25
CA TRP A 122 -0.27 4.66 14.02
C TRP A 122 0.80 3.96 13.20
N LEU A 123 1.95 4.60 12.97
CA LEU A 123 2.91 4.09 11.99
C LEU A 123 3.49 2.71 12.33
N PRO A 124 3.86 2.38 13.58
CA PRO A 124 4.37 1.04 13.89
C PRO A 124 3.34 -0.06 13.64
N ARG A 125 2.08 0.18 14.02
CA ARG A 125 0.98 -0.77 13.81
C ARG A 125 0.65 -0.93 12.32
N MET A 126 0.71 0.16 11.57
CA MET A 126 0.48 0.15 10.12
C MET A 126 1.63 -0.54 9.38
N ALA A 127 2.87 -0.32 9.78
CA ALA A 127 4.04 -1.00 9.22
C ALA A 127 4.00 -2.52 9.47
N ALA A 128 3.54 -2.94 10.66
CA ALA A 128 3.36 -4.35 11.02
C ALA A 128 2.11 -5.00 10.36
N GLY A 129 1.26 -4.24 9.67
CA GLY A 129 0.00 -4.74 9.11
C GLY A 129 -1.09 -5.02 10.15
N GLU A 130 -0.95 -4.48 11.36
CA GLU A 130 -1.94 -4.59 12.44
C GLU A 130 -3.07 -3.54 12.31
N ALA A 131 -2.76 -2.40 11.69
CA ALA A 131 -3.73 -1.36 11.39
C ALA A 131 -3.69 -1.01 9.89
N LEU A 132 -4.87 -0.84 9.30
CA LEU A 132 -5.04 -0.47 7.91
C LEU A 132 -5.51 0.98 7.78
N GLY A 133 -4.93 1.69 6.82
CA GLY A 133 -5.33 3.04 6.48
C GLY A 133 -6.05 3.12 5.15
N CYS A 134 -6.88 4.14 5.00
CA CYS A 134 -7.40 4.56 3.72
C CYS A 134 -7.14 6.06 3.49
N PHE A 135 -7.29 6.50 2.24
CA PHE A 135 -7.08 7.89 1.87
C PHE A 135 -8.34 8.44 1.19
N GLY A 136 -9.09 9.29 1.92
CA GLY A 136 -10.37 9.80 1.50
C GLY A 136 -10.26 11.05 0.63
N LEU A 137 -9.80 10.92 -0.62
CA LEU A 137 -9.65 12.05 -1.54
C LEU A 137 -10.87 12.23 -2.45
N THR A 138 -11.17 11.24 -3.29
CA THR A 138 -12.14 11.32 -4.37
C THR A 138 -13.58 11.46 -3.88
N GLU A 139 -14.34 12.33 -4.53
CA GLU A 139 -15.79 12.48 -4.38
C GLU A 139 -16.49 12.26 -5.72
N ALA A 140 -17.81 12.09 -5.72
CA ALA A 140 -18.57 11.83 -6.93
C ALA A 140 -18.35 12.92 -8.01
N ASP A 141 -18.23 14.17 -7.60
CA ASP A 141 -18.06 15.33 -8.48
C ASP A 141 -16.62 15.89 -8.49
N ALA A 142 -15.70 15.30 -7.73
CA ALA A 142 -14.32 15.78 -7.56
C ALA A 142 -13.32 14.62 -7.63
N GLY A 143 -12.94 14.24 -8.85
CA GLY A 143 -11.93 13.22 -9.13
C GLY A 143 -10.57 13.84 -9.46
N SER A 144 -10.32 14.08 -10.76
CA SER A 144 -9.04 14.66 -11.24
C SER A 144 -8.78 16.08 -10.74
N ASN A 145 -9.82 16.81 -10.34
CA ASN A 145 -9.70 18.12 -9.71
C ASN A 145 -10.14 18.05 -8.24
N PRO A 146 -9.27 17.67 -7.30
CA PRO A 146 -9.61 17.58 -5.88
C PRO A 146 -9.91 18.95 -5.24
N SER A 147 -9.58 20.06 -5.87
CA SER A 147 -9.89 21.40 -5.35
C SER A 147 -11.41 21.69 -5.32
N GLU A 148 -12.21 20.90 -6.01
CA GLU A 148 -13.67 21.00 -6.03
C GLU A 148 -14.36 20.12 -4.96
N MET A 149 -13.59 19.48 -4.08
CA MET A 149 -14.15 18.70 -2.97
C MET A 149 -15.11 19.53 -2.12
N ARG A 150 -16.22 18.89 -1.75
CA ARG A 150 -17.27 19.50 -0.92
C ARG A 150 -17.28 19.00 0.52
N THR A 151 -16.66 17.86 0.79
CA THR A 151 -16.50 17.36 2.15
C THR A 151 -15.83 18.43 3.01
N ASN A 152 -16.42 18.70 4.14
CA ASN A 152 -15.96 19.74 5.06
C ASN A 152 -16.02 19.26 6.50
N ALA A 153 -15.17 19.87 7.34
CA ALA A 153 -15.15 19.68 8.78
C ALA A 153 -15.48 21.01 9.47
N LYS A 154 -16.43 20.98 10.39
CA LYS A 154 -16.79 22.14 11.22
C LYS A 154 -16.51 21.82 12.66
N ARG A 155 -15.84 22.75 13.36
CA ARG A 155 -15.56 22.59 14.78
C ARG A 155 -16.83 22.75 15.59
N ASP A 156 -17.01 21.87 16.58
CA ASP A 156 -18.10 21.90 17.57
C ASP A 156 -17.52 21.59 18.95
N GLY A 157 -17.20 22.65 19.69
CA GLY A 157 -16.48 22.51 20.96
C GLY A 157 -15.08 21.95 20.76
N ASP A 158 -14.81 20.79 21.36
CA ASP A 158 -13.54 20.05 21.23
C ASP A 158 -13.57 18.99 20.09
N ASP A 159 -14.74 18.81 19.47
CA ASP A 159 -14.97 17.85 18.40
C ASP A 159 -14.99 18.50 17.01
N TRP A 160 -15.02 17.64 15.98
CA TRP A 160 -15.20 18.03 14.60
C TRP A 160 -16.38 17.27 13.98
N ILE A 161 -17.29 17.99 13.33
CA ILE A 161 -18.38 17.40 12.56
C ILE A 161 -17.96 17.35 11.09
N LEU A 162 -17.82 16.11 10.57
CA LEU A 162 -17.51 15.87 9.15
C LEU A 162 -18.81 15.74 8.35
N ASN A 163 -18.91 16.48 7.24
CA ASN A 163 -20.04 16.41 6.32
C ASN A 163 -19.52 16.20 4.89
N GLY A 164 -19.99 15.15 4.24
CA GLY A 164 -19.62 14.82 2.88
C GLY A 164 -19.66 13.32 2.62
N SER A 165 -19.21 12.94 1.44
CA SER A 165 -19.07 11.53 1.04
C SER A 165 -17.85 11.38 0.15
N LYS A 166 -17.22 10.21 0.24
CA LYS A 166 -16.07 9.84 -0.57
C LYS A 166 -16.41 8.65 -1.46
N MET A 167 -15.68 8.48 -2.56
CA MET A 167 -15.95 7.46 -3.57
C MET A 167 -14.67 6.77 -3.98
N TRP A 168 -14.74 5.46 -4.26
CA TRP A 168 -13.62 4.65 -4.75
C TRP A 168 -12.42 4.61 -3.80
N ILE A 169 -12.69 4.52 -2.50
CA ILE A 169 -11.64 4.55 -1.49
C ILE A 169 -11.12 3.14 -1.22
N THR A 170 -9.91 2.87 -1.69
CA THR A 170 -9.20 1.62 -1.37
C THR A 170 -9.11 1.46 0.15
N ASN A 171 -9.43 0.29 0.65
CA ASN A 171 -9.54 -0.05 2.07
C ASN A 171 -10.67 0.66 2.84
N GLY A 172 -11.53 1.45 2.21
CA GLY A 172 -12.53 2.27 2.90
C GLY A 172 -13.49 1.48 3.78
N ASN A 173 -13.74 0.20 3.48
CA ASN A 173 -14.62 -0.69 4.25
C ASN A 173 -13.89 -1.49 5.35
N ILE A 174 -12.56 -1.48 5.38
CA ILE A 174 -11.74 -2.27 6.32
C ILE A 174 -10.71 -1.44 7.08
N ALA A 175 -10.62 -0.14 6.81
CA ALA A 175 -9.62 0.73 7.42
C ALA A 175 -9.89 0.98 8.92
N ASP A 176 -8.81 1.06 9.69
CA ASP A 176 -8.81 1.46 11.10
C ASP A 176 -8.62 2.96 11.25
N VAL A 177 -7.99 3.60 10.25
CA VAL A 177 -7.77 5.04 10.18
C VAL A 177 -8.01 5.57 8.77
N ALA A 178 -8.69 6.70 8.68
CA ALA A 178 -8.90 7.43 7.42
C ALA A 178 -8.13 8.76 7.45
N ILE A 179 -7.49 9.07 6.31
CA ILE A 179 -6.81 10.34 6.05
C ILE A 179 -7.67 11.15 5.08
#